data_6e807a1899f3ad97d30847419923f5d3
#
_entry.id   6e807a1899f3ad97d30847419923f5d3
#
_cell.length_a   1.000
_cell.length_b   1.000
_cell.length_c   1.000
_cell.angle_alpha   90.00
_cell.angle_beta   90.00
_cell.angle_gamma   90.00
#
_symmetry.space_group_name_H-M   'P 1'
#
loop_
_entity.id
_entity.type
_entity.pdbx_description
1 polymer ?
#
loop_
_entity_poly.entity_id
_entity_poly.type
_entity_poly.pdbx_seq_one_letter_code
_entity_poly.pdbx_strand_id
1 'polypeptide(L)'
;MTKIYTQKEITVADALAESVNTVAVRVGEEAGIRSIYSFVTQQLGITSFVPQDRDAGPMVLGSSTYGVTPYELAAAYMMVGSGGIYTTPHCFESVQTGYGKLLLDPQVESRRVLDEDTAYVMNRLLRGVMEGRGTASGYSAGGGMDCIGKTGTTSDNRDYWFVGLTPYYVTATWYGYDSSFALNTSAGTSAPIRTWSWV
;
A
#
# COMPACT_ATOMS: atom_id res chain seq x y z
N MET A 1 20.93 -14.58 -12.97
CA MET A 1 20.59 -13.57 -14.01
C MET A 1 21.26 -12.25 -13.60
N THR A 2 22.17 -11.74 -14.41
CA THR A 2 22.82 -10.43 -14.17
C THR A 2 21.80 -9.34 -14.47
N LYS A 3 21.35 -8.61 -13.43
CA LYS A 3 20.46 -7.45 -13.63
C LYS A 3 21.25 -6.38 -14.38
N ILE A 4 20.89 -6.11 -15.62
CA ILE A 4 21.46 -5.02 -16.41
C ILE A 4 20.78 -3.74 -15.93
N TYR A 5 21.54 -2.88 -15.21
CA TYR A 5 21.10 -1.52 -14.89
C TYR A 5 21.18 -0.68 -16.16
N THR A 6 20.04 -0.16 -16.60
CA THR A 6 19.94 0.53 -17.90
C THR A 6 20.58 1.93 -17.91
N GLN A 7 21.04 2.48 -16.78
CA GLN A 7 21.62 3.84 -16.63
C GLN A 7 20.85 4.96 -17.36
N LYS A 8 19.58 4.75 -17.66
CA LYS A 8 18.72 5.76 -18.30
C LYS A 8 18.15 6.67 -17.22
N GLU A 9 18.09 7.96 -17.54
CA GLU A 9 17.30 8.90 -16.76
C GLU A 9 15.81 8.48 -16.82
N ILE A 10 15.17 8.47 -15.67
CA ILE A 10 13.75 8.13 -15.51
C ILE A 10 13.13 9.13 -14.53
N THR A 11 11.92 9.54 -14.79
CA THR A 11 11.19 10.39 -13.84
C THR A 11 10.78 9.59 -12.60
N VAL A 12 10.59 10.26 -11.45
CA VAL A 12 10.07 9.60 -10.23
C VAL A 12 8.68 9.01 -10.49
N ALA A 13 7.86 9.68 -11.31
CA ALA A 13 6.53 9.20 -11.69
C ALA A 13 6.60 7.86 -12.46
N ASP A 14 7.43 7.77 -13.50
CA ASP A 14 7.61 6.53 -14.25
C ASP A 14 8.24 5.44 -13.38
N ALA A 15 9.21 5.80 -12.53
CA ALA A 15 9.84 4.85 -11.63
C ALA A 15 8.86 4.26 -10.61
N LEU A 16 7.92 5.05 -10.09
CA LEU A 16 6.86 4.57 -9.21
C LEU A 16 5.88 3.66 -9.98
N ALA A 17 5.48 4.07 -11.18
CA ALA A 17 4.57 3.30 -12.03
C ALA A 17 5.15 1.93 -12.41
N GLU A 18 6.43 1.88 -12.78
CA GLU A 18 7.16 0.67 -13.14
C GLU A 18 7.76 -0.08 -11.94
N SER A 19 7.57 0.45 -10.73
CA SER A 19 8.07 -0.12 -9.46
C SER A 19 9.60 -0.33 -9.45
N VAL A 20 10.38 0.70 -9.84
CA VAL A 20 11.84 0.66 -9.93
C VAL A 20 12.48 0.81 -8.56
N ASN A 21 12.96 -0.28 -7.99
CA ASN A 21 13.50 -0.35 -6.63
C ASN A 21 14.67 0.62 -6.38
N THR A 22 15.58 0.76 -7.33
CA THR A 22 16.77 1.64 -7.16
C THR A 22 16.40 3.11 -7.01
N VAL A 23 15.36 3.57 -7.70
CA VAL A 23 14.85 4.93 -7.56
C VAL A 23 14.10 5.08 -6.24
N ALA A 24 13.27 4.09 -5.87
CA ALA A 24 12.56 4.09 -4.59
C ALA A 24 13.53 4.20 -3.40
N VAL A 25 14.61 3.41 -3.40
CA VAL A 25 15.63 3.47 -2.33
C VAL A 25 16.27 4.86 -2.26
N ARG A 26 16.67 5.43 -3.38
CA ARG A 26 17.27 6.76 -3.41
C ARG A 26 16.31 7.83 -2.87
N VAL A 27 15.05 7.83 -3.29
CA VAL A 27 14.05 8.76 -2.78
C VAL A 27 13.81 8.55 -1.28
N GLY A 28 13.77 7.30 -0.82
CA GLY A 28 13.62 6.97 0.59
C GLY A 28 14.81 7.45 1.45
N GLU A 29 16.03 7.32 0.95
CA GLU A 29 17.23 7.83 1.62
C GLU A 29 17.22 9.36 1.70
N GLU A 30 16.82 10.06 0.62
CA GLU A 30 16.67 11.52 0.60
C GLU A 30 15.56 12.00 1.55
N ALA A 31 14.45 11.27 1.66
CA ALA A 31 13.37 11.56 2.62
C ALA A 31 13.75 11.25 4.09
N GLY A 32 14.75 10.40 4.28
CA GLY A 32 15.25 9.98 5.58
C GLY A 32 14.49 8.77 6.17
N ILE A 33 15.17 7.63 6.19
CA ILE A 33 14.60 6.34 6.65
C ILE A 33 13.99 6.41 8.06
N ARG A 34 14.61 7.16 8.98
CA ARG A 34 14.07 7.34 10.34
C ARG A 34 12.76 8.12 10.35
N SER A 35 12.63 9.12 9.47
CA SER A 35 11.40 9.90 9.33
C SER A 35 10.29 9.03 8.76
N ILE A 36 10.59 8.20 7.76
CA ILE A 36 9.64 7.22 7.20
C ILE A 36 9.19 6.25 8.28
N TYR A 37 10.11 5.66 9.05
CA TYR A 37 9.79 4.75 10.14
C TYR A 37 8.86 5.41 11.18
N SER A 38 9.20 6.63 11.62
CA SER A 38 8.34 7.36 12.57
C SER A 38 6.97 7.67 11.98
N PHE A 39 6.90 8.03 10.72
CA PHE A 39 5.64 8.29 10.04
C PHE A 39 4.74 7.06 9.99
N VAL A 40 5.25 5.92 9.54
CA VAL A 40 4.44 4.70 9.42
C VAL A 40 4.02 4.12 10.77
N THR A 41 4.86 4.23 11.79
CA THR A 41 4.54 3.71 13.13
C THR A 41 3.70 4.66 13.98
N GLN A 42 3.96 5.97 13.92
CA GLN A 42 3.31 6.94 14.80
C GLN A 42 2.13 7.65 14.14
N GLN A 43 2.22 7.93 12.82
CA GLN A 43 1.15 8.61 12.11
C GLN A 43 0.16 7.63 11.46
N LEU A 44 0.62 6.48 10.99
CA LEU A 44 -0.26 5.49 10.35
C LEU A 44 -0.59 4.31 11.27
N GLY A 45 -0.04 4.27 12.48
CA GLY A 45 -0.37 3.26 13.49
C GLY A 45 -0.04 1.82 13.07
N ILE A 46 0.90 1.62 12.15
CA ILE A 46 1.34 0.28 11.77
C ILE A 46 2.19 -0.30 12.91
N THR A 47 1.74 -1.39 13.50
CA THR A 47 2.29 -1.95 14.73
C THR A 47 3.30 -3.07 14.51
N SER A 48 3.37 -3.62 13.31
CA SER A 48 4.20 -4.76 12.96
C SER A 48 5.69 -4.43 12.77
N PHE A 49 6.05 -3.15 12.61
CA PHE A 49 7.44 -2.74 12.45
C PHE A 49 8.21 -2.76 13.77
N VAL A 50 9.42 -3.29 13.73
CA VAL A 50 10.36 -3.37 14.84
C VAL A 50 11.58 -2.45 14.63
N PRO A 51 12.37 -2.15 15.67
CA PRO A 51 13.53 -1.28 15.53
C PRO A 51 14.55 -1.71 14.46
N GLN A 52 14.64 -2.99 14.17
CA GLN A 52 15.50 -3.56 13.13
C GLN A 52 15.04 -3.18 11.72
N ASP A 53 13.77 -2.83 11.55
CA ASP A 53 13.22 -2.42 10.26
C ASP A 53 13.56 -0.96 9.88
N ARG A 54 14.36 -0.26 10.69
CA ARG A 54 14.84 1.12 10.41
C ARG A 54 15.95 1.12 9.36
N ASP A 55 15.71 0.49 8.24
CA ASP A 55 16.63 0.39 7.11
C ASP A 55 15.87 0.56 5.79
N ALA A 56 16.57 0.85 4.71
CA ALA A 56 16.01 1.10 3.40
C ALA A 56 15.25 -0.13 2.85
N GLY A 57 15.74 -1.34 3.09
CA GLY A 57 15.06 -2.57 2.67
C GLY A 57 13.65 -2.66 3.23
N PRO A 58 13.46 -2.70 4.56
CA PRO A 58 12.12 -2.76 5.18
C PRO A 58 11.25 -1.56 4.84
N MET A 59 11.78 -0.33 5.00
CA MET A 59 10.96 0.89 4.90
C MET A 59 10.59 1.28 3.48
N VAL A 60 11.41 0.96 2.51
CA VAL A 60 11.22 1.41 1.11
C VAL A 60 10.81 0.27 0.20
N LEU A 61 11.37 -0.91 0.39
CA LEU A 61 11.11 -2.07 -0.47
C LEU A 61 10.15 -3.08 0.16
N GLY A 62 9.75 -2.88 1.42
CA GLY A 62 8.76 -3.71 2.09
C GLY A 62 9.28 -5.04 2.62
N SER A 63 10.61 -5.19 2.79
CA SER A 63 11.20 -6.41 3.36
C SER A 63 11.27 -6.39 4.89
N SER A 64 10.17 -6.00 5.54
CA SER A 64 10.08 -5.90 6.99
C SER A 64 10.08 -7.27 7.68
N THR A 65 10.46 -7.28 8.96
CA THR A 65 10.63 -8.50 9.76
C THR A 65 9.36 -9.35 9.85
N TYR A 66 8.21 -8.71 10.08
CA TYR A 66 6.93 -9.40 10.27
C TYR A 66 5.89 -9.10 9.18
N GLY A 67 6.23 -8.25 8.21
CA GLY A 67 5.27 -7.80 7.20
C GLY A 67 4.26 -6.78 7.77
N VAL A 68 3.17 -6.61 7.04
CA VAL A 68 2.03 -5.76 7.41
C VAL A 68 0.73 -6.51 7.16
N THR A 69 -0.33 -6.16 7.87
CA THR A 69 -1.64 -6.75 7.58
C THR A 69 -2.35 -6.01 6.44
N PRO A 70 -3.24 -6.67 5.67
CA PRO A 70 -4.09 -5.99 4.69
C PRO A 70 -4.91 -4.85 5.32
N TYR A 71 -5.34 -5.02 6.56
CA TYR A 71 -6.09 -4.04 7.32
C TYR A 71 -5.30 -2.75 7.59
N GLU A 72 -4.06 -2.87 8.10
CA GLU A 72 -3.17 -1.74 8.33
C GLU A 72 -2.81 -1.04 7.02
N LEU A 73 -2.56 -1.83 5.97
CA LEU A 73 -2.16 -1.29 4.68
C LEU A 73 -3.32 -0.55 3.99
N ALA A 74 -4.54 -1.08 4.04
CA ALA A 74 -5.73 -0.39 3.53
C ALA A 74 -5.96 0.94 4.26
N ALA A 75 -5.86 0.95 5.59
CA ALA A 75 -5.99 2.16 6.39
C ALA A 75 -4.91 3.19 6.05
N ALA A 76 -3.66 2.75 5.85
CA ALA A 76 -2.57 3.64 5.45
C ALA A 76 -2.82 4.26 4.07
N TYR A 77 -3.27 3.49 3.09
CA TYR A 77 -3.54 4.00 1.74
C TYR A 77 -4.78 4.91 1.68
N MET A 78 -5.75 4.74 2.60
CA MET A 78 -6.92 5.60 2.67
C MET A 78 -6.55 7.09 2.81
N MET A 79 -5.43 7.42 3.49
CA MET A 79 -4.99 8.82 3.62
C MET A 79 -4.75 9.49 2.26
N VAL A 80 -4.31 8.73 1.24
CA VAL A 80 -4.11 9.29 -0.11
C VAL A 80 -5.45 9.61 -0.77
N GLY A 81 -6.43 8.70 -0.64
CA GLY A 81 -7.78 8.89 -1.20
C GLY A 81 -8.60 9.95 -0.47
N SER A 82 -8.33 10.19 0.82
CA SER A 82 -9.05 11.14 1.68
C SER A 82 -8.39 12.53 1.78
N GLY A 83 -7.48 12.88 0.86
CA GLY A 83 -6.83 14.18 0.87
C GLY A 83 -5.88 14.40 2.05
N GLY A 84 -5.21 13.34 2.50
CA GLY A 84 -4.20 13.42 3.56
C GLY A 84 -4.72 13.16 4.98
N ILE A 85 -5.95 12.68 5.12
CA ILE A 85 -6.56 12.36 6.41
C ILE A 85 -6.42 10.86 6.67
N TYR A 86 -5.77 10.51 7.76
CA TYR A 86 -5.77 9.15 8.30
C TYR A 86 -6.90 9.01 9.32
N THR A 87 -7.68 7.94 9.19
CA THR A 87 -8.73 7.57 10.14
C THR A 87 -8.38 6.22 10.75
N THR A 88 -8.48 6.12 12.07
CA THR A 88 -8.24 4.86 12.78
C THR A 88 -9.18 3.78 12.23
N PRO A 89 -8.64 2.68 11.68
CA PRO A 89 -9.48 1.64 11.12
C PRO A 89 -10.28 0.93 12.21
N HIS A 90 -11.51 0.54 11.88
CA HIS A 90 -12.41 -0.19 12.77
C HIS A 90 -13.25 -1.17 11.96
N CYS A 91 -13.71 -2.25 12.59
CA CYS A 91 -14.48 -3.31 11.95
C CYS A 91 -15.96 -3.36 12.42
N PHE A 92 -16.37 -2.43 13.26
CA PHE A 92 -17.76 -2.25 13.69
C PHE A 92 -18.02 -0.78 14.04
N GLU A 93 -19.24 -0.31 13.88
CA GLU A 93 -19.64 1.05 14.26
C GLU A 93 -20.09 1.11 15.72
N SER A 94 -20.84 0.12 16.18
CA SER A 94 -21.22 -0.02 17.59
C SER A 94 -21.64 -1.45 17.89
N VAL A 95 -21.53 -1.85 19.16
CA VAL A 95 -22.12 -3.11 19.64
C VAL A 95 -23.16 -2.75 20.71
N GLN A 96 -24.38 -3.21 20.52
CA GLN A 96 -25.50 -2.94 21.41
C GLN A 96 -26.17 -4.23 21.86
N THR A 97 -26.79 -4.21 23.04
CA THR A 97 -27.70 -5.29 23.47
C THR A 97 -28.99 -5.27 22.66
N GLY A 98 -29.77 -6.37 22.69
CA GLY A 98 -31.08 -6.42 22.09
C GLY A 98 -32.07 -5.36 22.61
N TYR A 99 -31.79 -4.72 23.74
CA TYR A 99 -32.56 -3.63 24.32
C TYR A 99 -31.99 -2.23 24.04
N GLY A 100 -31.01 -2.12 23.10
CA GLY A 100 -30.44 -0.85 22.67
C GLY A 100 -29.36 -0.27 23.62
N LYS A 101 -28.92 -0.99 24.66
CA LYS A 101 -27.83 -0.53 25.51
C LYS A 101 -26.50 -0.66 24.78
N LEU A 102 -25.76 0.45 24.60
CA LEU A 102 -24.44 0.47 24.02
C LEU A 102 -23.46 -0.32 24.90
N LEU A 103 -22.74 -1.28 24.30
CA LEU A 103 -21.70 -2.10 24.95
C LEU A 103 -20.31 -1.70 24.51
N LEU A 104 -20.12 -1.49 23.19
CA LEU A 104 -18.84 -1.07 22.64
C LEU A 104 -19.09 0.03 21.60
N ASP A 105 -18.21 1.03 21.64
CA ASP A 105 -18.17 2.13 20.69
C ASP A 105 -16.67 2.32 20.32
N PRO A 106 -16.27 2.07 19.06
CA PRO A 106 -14.89 2.27 18.67
C PRO A 106 -14.57 3.76 18.75
N GLN A 107 -13.46 4.09 19.41
CA GLN A 107 -12.96 5.45 19.42
C GLN A 107 -12.27 5.74 18.10
N VAL A 108 -13.05 6.16 17.11
CA VAL A 108 -12.56 6.47 15.76
C VAL A 108 -11.98 7.87 15.74
N GLU A 109 -10.68 7.96 15.58
CA GLU A 109 -9.98 9.24 15.47
C GLU A 109 -9.58 9.49 14.00
N SER A 110 -9.78 10.71 13.55
CA SER A 110 -9.31 11.18 12.24
C SER A 110 -8.33 12.33 12.44
N ARG A 111 -7.21 12.28 11.73
CA ARG A 111 -6.19 13.33 11.79
C ARG A 111 -5.55 13.58 10.45
N ARG A 112 -5.17 14.79 10.16
CA ARG A 112 -4.38 15.12 8.98
C ARG A 112 -2.94 14.65 9.19
N VAL A 113 -2.45 13.81 8.28
CA VAL A 113 -1.07 13.26 8.30
C VAL A 113 -0.26 13.66 7.08
N LEU A 114 -0.93 14.12 6.01
CA LEU A 114 -0.33 14.74 4.84
C LEU A 114 -1.10 16.03 4.50
N ASP A 115 -0.40 16.98 3.90
CA ASP A 115 -1.07 18.12 3.27
C ASP A 115 -1.89 17.65 2.07
N GLU A 116 -2.96 18.35 1.77
CA GLU A 116 -3.90 18.01 0.71
C GLU A 116 -3.20 17.97 -0.66
N ASP A 117 -2.32 18.93 -0.92
CA ASP A 117 -1.53 18.99 -2.16
C ASP A 117 -0.60 17.77 -2.29
N THR A 118 0.02 17.34 -1.20
CA THR A 118 0.87 16.15 -1.17
C THR A 118 0.06 14.89 -1.46
N ALA A 119 -1.11 14.74 -0.84
CA ALA A 119 -2.02 13.63 -1.09
C ALA A 119 -2.51 13.62 -2.55
N TYR A 120 -2.84 14.81 -3.10
CA TYR A 120 -3.23 14.96 -4.51
C TYR A 120 -2.11 14.52 -5.46
N VAL A 121 -0.88 14.99 -5.24
CA VAL A 121 0.27 14.60 -6.08
C VAL A 121 0.50 13.09 -6.00
N MET A 122 0.46 12.49 -4.80
CA MET A 122 0.61 11.05 -4.64
C MET A 122 -0.50 10.27 -5.36
N ASN A 123 -1.75 10.75 -5.29
CA ASN A 123 -2.88 10.19 -6.03
C ASN A 123 -2.59 10.16 -7.55
N ARG A 124 -2.09 11.28 -8.10
CA ARG A 124 -1.71 11.38 -9.52
C ARG A 124 -0.56 10.45 -9.89
N LEU A 125 0.43 10.29 -9.03
CA LEU A 125 1.54 9.36 -9.23
C LEU A 125 1.07 7.89 -9.23
N LEU A 126 0.20 7.52 -8.30
CA LEU A 126 -0.35 6.17 -8.20
C LEU A 126 -1.30 5.83 -9.36
N ARG A 127 -1.91 6.81 -10.02
CA ARG A 127 -2.67 6.60 -11.24
C ARG A 127 -1.78 6.03 -12.36
N GLY A 128 -0.53 6.48 -12.47
CA GLY A 128 0.44 5.96 -13.43
C GLY A 128 0.70 4.46 -13.32
N VAL A 129 0.46 3.87 -12.13
CA VAL A 129 0.57 2.41 -11.94
C VAL A 129 -0.51 1.66 -12.71
N MET A 130 -1.69 2.26 -12.88
CA MET A 130 -2.85 1.67 -13.58
C MET A 130 -2.83 1.94 -15.09
N GLU A 131 -1.95 2.79 -15.57
CA GLU A 131 -1.91 3.28 -16.95
C GLU A 131 -0.59 2.96 -17.65
N GLY A 132 -0.57 3.01 -18.98
CA GLY A 132 0.63 2.96 -19.80
C GLY A 132 1.52 1.75 -19.52
N ARG A 133 2.74 2.00 -19.00
CA ARG A 133 3.72 0.97 -18.61
C ARG A 133 3.65 0.58 -17.14
N GLY A 134 2.66 1.07 -16.41
CA GLY A 134 2.47 0.75 -15.00
C GLY A 134 2.25 -0.74 -14.75
N THR A 135 2.68 -1.20 -13.58
CA THR A 135 2.65 -2.64 -13.21
C THR A 135 1.24 -3.22 -13.10
N ALA A 136 0.21 -2.37 -13.04
CA ALA A 136 -1.20 -2.74 -13.01
C ALA A 136 -1.97 -2.28 -14.26
N SER A 137 -1.26 -1.90 -15.33
CA SER A 137 -1.88 -1.47 -16.59
C SER A 137 -2.77 -2.58 -17.18
N GLY A 138 -3.95 -2.19 -17.67
CA GLY A 138 -4.94 -3.10 -18.22
C GLY A 138 -5.93 -3.67 -17.19
N TYR A 139 -5.78 -3.36 -15.91
CA TYR A 139 -6.76 -3.65 -14.89
C TYR A 139 -7.53 -2.38 -14.51
N SER A 140 -8.80 -2.54 -14.17
CA SER A 140 -9.68 -1.44 -13.76
C SER A 140 -10.70 -1.92 -12.74
N ALA A 141 -11.21 -1.01 -11.94
CA ALA A 141 -12.42 -1.25 -11.16
C ALA A 141 -13.64 -1.37 -12.07
N GLY A 142 -14.66 -2.06 -11.61
CA GLY A 142 -15.92 -2.21 -12.35
C GLY A 142 -16.53 -0.86 -12.74
N GLY A 143 -17.30 -0.83 -13.84
CA GLY A 143 -18.03 0.35 -14.28
C GLY A 143 -17.19 1.50 -14.87
N GLY A 144 -15.91 1.29 -15.16
CA GLY A 144 -15.04 2.33 -15.72
C GLY A 144 -14.69 3.45 -14.73
N MET A 145 -14.74 3.18 -13.43
CA MET A 145 -14.35 4.13 -12.39
C MET A 145 -12.86 4.46 -12.45
N ASP A 146 -12.55 5.72 -12.19
CA ASP A 146 -11.16 6.12 -11.93
C ASP A 146 -10.61 5.31 -10.74
N CYS A 147 -9.41 4.80 -10.90
CA CYS A 147 -8.76 4.04 -9.84
C CYS A 147 -7.25 4.31 -9.82
N ILE A 148 -6.68 4.14 -8.65
CA ILE A 148 -5.25 4.20 -8.40
C ILE A 148 -4.83 2.97 -7.63
N GLY A 149 -3.55 2.61 -7.66
CA GLY A 149 -3.10 1.47 -6.89
C GLY A 149 -1.60 1.26 -6.91
N LYS A 150 -1.17 0.21 -6.22
CA LYS A 150 0.23 -0.21 -6.20
C LYS A 150 0.33 -1.72 -6.05
N THR A 151 1.18 -2.32 -6.85
CA THR A 151 1.57 -3.73 -6.75
C THR A 151 2.72 -3.92 -5.78
N GLY A 152 2.79 -5.07 -5.13
CA GLY A 152 3.93 -5.52 -4.35
C GLY A 152 4.25 -6.98 -4.69
N THR A 153 5.54 -7.29 -4.80
CA THR A 153 6.02 -8.66 -5.01
C THR A 153 7.32 -8.83 -4.26
N THR A 154 7.37 -9.78 -3.35
CA THR A 154 8.60 -10.12 -2.64
C THR A 154 9.56 -10.91 -3.51
N SER A 155 10.84 -10.87 -3.15
CA SER A 155 11.85 -11.77 -3.75
C SER A 155 11.41 -13.21 -3.56
N ASP A 156 11.76 -14.07 -4.52
CA ASP A 156 11.37 -15.48 -4.55
C ASP A 156 9.86 -15.77 -4.61
N ASN A 157 9.06 -14.75 -4.97
CA ASN A 157 7.60 -14.89 -5.15
C ASN A 157 6.89 -15.47 -3.92
N ARG A 158 7.19 -14.99 -2.74
CA ARG A 158 6.56 -15.48 -1.50
C ARG A 158 5.27 -14.75 -1.18
N ASP A 159 5.19 -13.46 -1.56
CA ASP A 159 4.02 -12.62 -1.35
C ASP A 159 3.71 -11.82 -2.61
N TYR A 160 2.44 -11.77 -2.94
CA TYR A 160 1.91 -10.86 -3.93
C TYR A 160 0.89 -9.94 -3.28
N TRP A 161 1.02 -8.65 -3.55
CA TRP A 161 0.17 -7.61 -3.01
C TRP A 161 -0.42 -6.74 -4.10
N PHE A 162 -1.62 -6.29 -3.87
CA PHE A 162 -2.18 -5.14 -4.56
C PHE A 162 -3.01 -4.31 -3.58
N VAL A 163 -2.76 -3.02 -3.56
CA VAL A 163 -3.65 -2.05 -2.91
C VAL A 163 -4.22 -1.17 -3.98
N GLY A 164 -5.54 -1.11 -4.06
CA GLY A 164 -6.25 -0.29 -5.03
C GLY A 164 -7.30 0.59 -4.37
N LEU A 165 -7.48 1.77 -4.92
CA LEU A 165 -8.44 2.75 -4.46
C LEU A 165 -9.35 3.14 -5.63
N THR A 166 -10.63 3.27 -5.31
CA THR A 166 -11.64 3.93 -6.12
C THR A 166 -12.10 5.18 -5.39
N PRO A 167 -12.96 6.05 -5.96
CA PRO A 167 -13.54 7.17 -5.22
C PRO A 167 -14.34 6.75 -3.97
N TYR A 168 -14.68 5.47 -3.83
CA TYR A 168 -15.58 4.97 -2.79
C TYR A 168 -14.90 3.99 -1.82
N TYR A 169 -13.91 3.22 -2.28
CA TYR A 169 -13.33 2.11 -1.51
C TYR A 169 -11.82 2.06 -1.61
N VAL A 170 -11.21 1.61 -0.54
CA VAL A 170 -9.81 1.17 -0.50
C VAL A 170 -9.79 -0.32 -0.20
N THR A 171 -9.07 -1.08 -1.01
CA THR A 171 -8.95 -2.53 -0.82
C THR A 171 -7.49 -2.94 -0.89
N ALA A 172 -7.02 -3.64 0.12
CA ALA A 172 -5.72 -4.29 0.13
C ALA A 172 -5.90 -5.80 -0.03
N THR A 173 -5.28 -6.37 -1.04
CA THR A 173 -5.33 -7.81 -1.34
C THR A 173 -3.95 -8.41 -1.22
N TRP A 174 -3.84 -9.44 -0.41
CA TRP A 174 -2.63 -10.23 -0.23
C TRP A 174 -2.84 -11.66 -0.71
N TYR A 175 -1.83 -12.20 -1.35
CA TYR A 175 -1.76 -13.59 -1.75
C TYR A 175 -0.41 -14.17 -1.34
N GLY A 176 -0.42 -15.08 -0.39
CA GLY A 176 0.76 -15.63 0.25
C GLY A 176 0.42 -16.77 1.20
N TYR A 177 1.42 -17.25 1.91
CA TYR A 177 1.27 -18.21 3.01
C TYR A 177 1.72 -17.55 4.32
N ASP A 178 1.05 -17.86 5.43
CA ASP A 178 1.45 -17.42 6.78
C ASP A 178 2.89 -17.85 7.13
N SER A 179 3.31 -19.01 6.63
CA SER A 179 4.69 -19.40 6.61
C SER A 179 5.30 -19.07 5.26
N SER A 180 6.45 -18.39 5.26
CA SER A 180 7.07 -17.81 4.06
C SER A 180 7.56 -18.87 3.06
N PHE A 181 6.63 -19.49 2.32
CA PHE A 181 6.91 -20.40 1.20
C PHE A 181 6.78 -19.69 -0.14
N ALA A 182 7.58 -20.10 -1.12
CA ALA A 182 7.44 -19.61 -2.49
C ALA A 182 6.09 -20.05 -3.07
N LEU A 183 5.40 -19.10 -3.71
CA LEU A 183 4.15 -19.36 -4.39
C LEU A 183 4.42 -20.01 -5.75
N ASN A 184 3.89 -21.20 -5.95
CA ASN A 184 3.89 -21.88 -7.23
C ASN A 184 2.49 -21.72 -7.86
N THR A 185 2.26 -20.61 -8.53
CA THR A 185 0.96 -20.28 -9.08
C THR A 185 1.05 -19.85 -10.54
N SER A 186 0.17 -20.39 -11.36
CA SER A 186 -0.03 -19.93 -12.73
C SER A 186 -0.69 -18.54 -12.82
N ALA A 187 -1.35 -18.08 -11.75
CA ALA A 187 -1.91 -16.75 -11.68
C ALA A 187 -0.83 -15.67 -11.53
N GLY A 188 0.36 -16.04 -11.00
CA GLY A 188 1.50 -15.16 -10.86
C GLY A 188 1.20 -13.90 -10.06
N THR A 189 1.91 -12.83 -10.37
CA THR A 189 1.78 -11.52 -9.72
C THR A 189 0.41 -10.85 -9.91
N SER A 190 -0.40 -11.35 -10.84
CA SER A 190 -1.72 -10.79 -11.16
C SER A 190 -2.84 -11.27 -10.24
N ALA A 191 -2.60 -12.29 -9.39
CA ALA A 191 -3.65 -12.83 -8.54
C ALA A 191 -4.32 -11.77 -7.63
N PRO A 192 -3.58 -10.95 -6.86
CA PRO A 192 -4.20 -9.93 -6.01
C PRO A 192 -4.96 -8.87 -6.79
N ILE A 193 -4.41 -8.40 -7.92
CA ILE A 193 -5.06 -7.35 -8.71
C ILE A 193 -6.32 -7.85 -9.42
N ARG A 194 -6.34 -9.11 -9.85
CA ARG A 194 -7.55 -9.74 -10.39
C ARG A 194 -8.64 -9.87 -9.34
N THR A 195 -8.28 -10.27 -8.11
CA THR A 195 -9.23 -10.31 -7.00
C THR A 195 -9.78 -8.92 -6.71
N TRP A 196 -8.92 -7.92 -6.64
CA TRP A 196 -9.32 -6.53 -6.44
C TRP A 196 -10.28 -6.03 -7.55
N SER A 197 -10.04 -6.37 -8.81
CA SER A 197 -10.87 -5.90 -9.93
C SER A 197 -12.31 -6.43 -9.92
N TRP A 198 -12.64 -7.38 -9.04
CA TRP A 198 -13.99 -7.89 -8.84
C TRP A 198 -14.75 -7.21 -7.69
N VAL A 199 -14.06 -6.39 -6.89
CA VAL A 199 -14.63 -5.59 -5.80
C VAL A 199 -15.13 -4.26 -6.32
#